data_4f3219915bd0c9fbcf023ba6882290fe
#
_entry.id   4f3219915bd0c9fbcf023ba6882290fe
#
_cell.length_a   1.000
_cell.length_b   1.000
_cell.length_c   1.000
_cell.angle_alpha   90.00
_cell.angle_beta   90.00
_cell.angle_gamma   90.00
#
_symmetry.space_group_name_H-M   'P 1'
#
loop_
_entity.id
_entity.type
_entity.pdbx_description
1 polymer ?
#
loop_
_entity_poly.entity_id
_entity_poly.type
_entity_poly.pdbx_seq_one_letter_code
_entity_poly.pdbx_strand_id
1 'polypeptide(L)'
;LWRLVRDGTGDVATHACLAAAVKHSHLVGDFLDLVVRDQYRMYADALSRKLWADYIEDCRGRDPEMPEWSQSTVDRLRSSVFQILAEAGYVANTRTLKLQTVHIAKPVLRYLQNQNEQYVLRCIQVGP
;
A
#
# COMPACT_ATOMS: atom_id res chain seq x y z
N LEU A 1 -5.67 -5.51 15.30
CA LEU A 1 -5.14 -4.32 14.64
C LEU A 1 -5.66 -3.01 15.22
N TRP A 2 -6.96 -2.95 15.53
CA TRP A 2 -7.55 -1.73 16.10
C TRP A 2 -6.83 -1.29 17.38
N ARG A 3 -6.44 -2.25 18.21
CA ARG A 3 -5.73 -1.95 19.44
C ARG A 3 -4.35 -1.32 19.16
N LEU A 4 -3.64 -1.79 18.13
CA LEU A 4 -2.38 -1.21 17.72
C LEU A 4 -2.55 0.19 17.13
N VAL A 5 -3.64 0.43 16.40
CA VAL A 5 -3.95 1.76 15.87
C VAL A 5 -4.24 2.73 17.01
N ARG A 6 -5.08 2.31 17.97
CA ARG A 6 -5.52 3.15 19.08
C ARG A 6 -4.40 3.41 20.10
N ASP A 7 -3.67 2.36 20.48
CA ASP A 7 -2.73 2.40 21.59
C ASP A 7 -1.26 2.49 21.15
N GLY A 8 -0.99 2.25 19.85
CA GLY A 8 0.36 2.36 19.32
C GLY A 8 0.81 3.79 19.17
N THR A 9 2.11 3.99 19.11
CA THR A 9 2.71 5.31 18.94
C THR A 9 3.57 5.31 17.66
N GLY A 10 3.63 6.49 17.01
CA GLY A 10 4.47 6.67 15.82
C GLY A 10 4.26 5.62 14.74
N ASP A 11 5.31 4.90 14.40
CA ASP A 11 5.30 3.93 13.30
C ASP A 11 4.37 2.75 13.55
N VAL A 12 4.19 2.35 14.81
CA VAL A 12 3.30 1.23 15.13
C VAL A 12 1.87 1.54 14.69
N ALA A 13 1.35 2.71 15.06
CA ALA A 13 0.00 3.13 14.70
C ALA A 13 -0.14 3.26 13.18
N THR A 14 0.83 3.89 12.53
CA THR A 14 0.81 4.10 11.07
C THR A 14 0.84 2.77 10.32
N HIS A 15 1.72 1.85 10.70
CA HIS A 15 1.83 0.55 10.05
C HIS A 15 0.62 -0.34 10.34
N ALA A 16 0.00 -0.21 11.52
CA ALA A 16 -1.25 -0.89 11.81
C ALA A 16 -2.39 -0.38 10.93
N CYS A 17 -2.46 0.93 10.69
CA CYS A 17 -3.43 1.50 9.74
C CYS A 17 -3.20 0.99 8.32
N LEU A 18 -1.95 0.90 7.89
CA LEU A 18 -1.60 0.34 6.59
C LEU A 18 -2.09 -1.12 6.48
N ALA A 19 -1.79 -1.93 7.48
CA ALA A 19 -2.21 -3.33 7.50
C ALA A 19 -3.73 -3.47 7.46
N ALA A 20 -4.44 -2.61 8.20
CA ALA A 20 -5.91 -2.60 8.17
C ALA A 20 -6.44 -2.22 6.79
N ALA A 21 -5.84 -1.22 6.14
CA ALA A 21 -6.24 -0.81 4.79
C ALA A 21 -6.05 -1.96 3.79
N VAL A 22 -4.93 -2.67 3.85
CA VAL A 22 -4.66 -3.83 2.99
C VAL A 22 -5.65 -4.96 3.26
N LYS A 23 -5.94 -5.23 4.53
CA LYS A 23 -6.88 -6.28 4.92
C LYS A 23 -8.28 -6.01 4.39
N HIS A 24 -8.72 -4.76 4.39
CA HIS A 24 -10.06 -4.37 3.96
C HIS A 24 -10.15 -4.05 2.46
N SER A 25 -9.03 -3.87 1.77
CA SER A 25 -9.03 -3.52 0.35
C SER A 25 -7.96 -4.28 -0.40
N HIS A 26 -8.38 -5.31 -1.13
CA HIS A 26 -7.48 -6.04 -2.02
C HIS A 26 -6.91 -5.16 -3.12
N LEU A 27 -7.62 -4.11 -3.48
CA LEU A 27 -7.14 -3.15 -4.48
C LEU A 27 -5.83 -2.49 -4.02
N VAL A 28 -5.79 -2.03 -2.77
CA VAL A 28 -4.59 -1.43 -2.18
C VAL A 28 -3.49 -2.49 -2.00
N GLY A 29 -3.85 -3.65 -1.47
CA GLY A 29 -2.90 -4.73 -1.24
C GLY A 29 -2.24 -5.22 -2.51
N ASP A 30 -3.01 -5.43 -3.56
CA ASP A 30 -2.49 -5.88 -4.85
C ASP A 30 -1.63 -4.81 -5.51
N PHE A 31 -1.96 -3.54 -5.34
CA PHE A 31 -1.12 -2.46 -5.83
C PHE A 31 0.28 -2.51 -5.19
N LEU A 32 0.33 -2.70 -3.88
CA LEU A 32 1.60 -2.89 -3.17
C LEU A 32 2.34 -4.14 -3.66
N ASP A 33 1.66 -5.27 -3.69
CA ASP A 33 2.27 -6.56 -4.02
C ASP A 33 2.75 -6.63 -5.47
N LEU A 34 1.98 -6.10 -6.40
CA LEU A 34 2.26 -6.24 -7.84
C LEU A 34 3.06 -5.06 -8.39
N VAL A 35 2.65 -3.83 -8.07
CA VAL A 35 3.24 -2.64 -8.68
C VAL A 35 4.41 -2.11 -7.87
N VAL A 36 4.20 -1.85 -6.59
CA VAL A 36 5.26 -1.26 -5.73
C VAL A 36 6.42 -2.23 -5.58
N ARG A 37 6.14 -3.51 -5.36
CA ARG A 37 7.19 -4.53 -5.29
C ARG A 37 8.04 -4.58 -6.55
N ASP A 38 7.41 -4.48 -7.71
CA ASP A 38 8.10 -4.52 -8.99
C ASP A 38 9.02 -3.32 -9.15
N GLN A 39 8.58 -2.13 -8.72
CA GLN A 39 9.41 -0.94 -8.76
C GLN A 39 10.65 -1.07 -7.86
N TYR A 40 10.52 -1.66 -6.69
CA TYR A 40 11.68 -1.96 -5.83
C TYR A 40 12.62 -2.95 -6.49
N ARG A 41 12.11 -3.97 -7.16
CA ARG A 41 12.93 -4.97 -7.86
C ARG A 41 13.72 -4.37 -9.01
N MET A 42 13.14 -3.37 -9.68
CA MET A 42 13.79 -2.68 -10.78
C MET A 42 14.70 -1.55 -10.32
N TYR A 43 14.83 -1.34 -9.03
CA TYR A 43 15.62 -0.26 -8.43
C TYR A 43 15.19 1.11 -8.95
N ALA A 44 13.87 1.29 -9.15
CA ALA A 44 13.32 2.57 -9.56
C ALA A 44 13.58 3.63 -8.49
N ASP A 45 13.87 4.86 -8.90
CA ASP A 45 14.11 5.96 -7.96
C ASP A 45 12.81 6.44 -7.31
N ALA A 46 11.72 6.40 -8.06
CA ALA A 46 10.44 6.96 -7.61
C ALA A 46 9.27 6.25 -8.28
N LEU A 47 8.10 6.32 -7.63
CA LEU A 47 6.84 5.90 -8.26
C LEU A 47 6.35 7.03 -9.16
N SER A 48 5.50 6.69 -10.13
CA SER A 48 4.83 7.70 -10.95
C SER A 48 3.31 7.56 -10.81
N ARG A 49 2.61 8.66 -11.04
CA ARG A 49 1.14 8.67 -10.97
C ARG A 49 0.53 7.79 -12.07
N LYS A 50 1.23 7.63 -13.16
CA LYS A 50 0.81 6.77 -14.26
C LYS A 50 0.72 5.30 -13.85
N LEU A 51 1.56 4.85 -12.92
CA LEU A 51 1.52 3.47 -12.41
C LEU A 51 0.15 3.14 -11.83
N TRP A 52 -0.46 4.08 -11.12
CA TRP A 52 -1.80 3.85 -10.56
C TRP A 52 -2.86 3.74 -11.68
N ALA A 53 -2.81 4.64 -12.66
CA ALA A 53 -3.75 4.62 -13.78
C ALA A 53 -3.64 3.31 -14.58
N ASP A 54 -2.42 2.88 -14.87
CA ASP A 54 -2.16 1.64 -15.58
C ASP A 54 -2.64 0.42 -14.77
N TYR A 55 -2.41 0.43 -13.46
CA TYR A 55 -2.86 -0.63 -12.56
C TYR A 55 -4.39 -0.75 -12.55
N ILE A 56 -5.10 0.39 -12.47
CA ILE A 56 -6.56 0.39 -12.48
C ILE A 56 -7.09 -0.16 -13.81
N GLU A 57 -6.47 0.20 -14.93
CA GLU A 57 -6.86 -0.33 -16.23
C GLU A 57 -6.64 -1.83 -16.33
N ASP A 58 -5.51 -2.32 -15.81
CA ASP A 58 -5.22 -3.76 -15.77
C ASP A 58 -6.24 -4.51 -14.91
N CYS A 59 -6.63 -3.95 -13.78
CA CYS A 59 -7.65 -4.53 -12.91
C CYS A 59 -9.00 -4.62 -13.63
N ARG A 60 -9.36 -3.58 -14.36
CA ARG A 60 -10.60 -3.53 -15.14
C ARG A 60 -10.62 -4.59 -16.23
N GLY A 61 -9.48 -4.78 -16.89
CA GLY A 61 -9.34 -5.81 -17.94
C GLY A 61 -9.47 -7.23 -17.42
N ARG A 62 -9.03 -7.46 -16.17
CA ARG A 62 -9.11 -8.79 -15.55
C ARG A 62 -10.44 -9.05 -14.86
N ASP A 63 -11.15 -8.01 -14.44
CA ASP A 63 -12.44 -8.12 -13.74
C ASP A 63 -13.48 -7.25 -14.43
N PRO A 64 -14.26 -7.83 -15.37
CA PRO A 64 -15.29 -7.07 -16.09
C PRO A 64 -16.42 -6.58 -15.19
N GLU A 65 -16.58 -7.15 -13.99
CA GLU A 65 -17.60 -6.73 -13.03
C GLU A 65 -17.15 -5.53 -12.19
N MET A 66 -15.87 -5.17 -12.29
CA MET A 66 -15.35 -4.01 -11.57
C MET A 66 -16.06 -2.74 -12.02
N PRO A 67 -16.55 -1.89 -11.06
CA PRO A 67 -17.23 -0.67 -11.44
C PRO A 67 -16.37 0.25 -12.30
N GLU A 68 -17.00 0.89 -13.26
CA GLU A 68 -16.35 1.90 -14.08
C GLU A 68 -16.35 3.23 -13.31
N TRP A 69 -15.20 3.57 -12.74
CA TRP A 69 -15.06 4.80 -11.98
C TRP A 69 -14.77 5.98 -12.90
N SER A 70 -15.29 7.16 -12.52
CA SER A 70 -14.92 8.40 -13.19
C SER A 70 -13.43 8.70 -12.95
N GLN A 71 -12.85 9.54 -13.83
CA GLN A 71 -11.45 9.94 -13.69
C GLN A 71 -11.21 10.61 -12.33
N SER A 72 -12.16 11.43 -11.86
CA SER A 72 -12.01 12.09 -10.55
C SER A 72 -11.99 11.10 -9.41
N THR A 73 -12.75 10.01 -9.48
CA THR A 73 -12.74 8.96 -8.48
C THR A 73 -11.40 8.22 -8.49
N VAL A 74 -10.89 7.87 -9.67
CA VAL A 74 -9.59 7.21 -9.83
C VAL A 74 -8.48 8.09 -9.24
N ASP A 75 -8.50 9.39 -9.54
CA ASP A 75 -7.50 10.35 -9.05
C ASP A 75 -7.58 10.50 -7.53
N ARG A 76 -8.78 10.49 -6.96
CA ARG A 76 -8.98 10.60 -5.52
C ARG A 76 -8.44 9.38 -4.78
N LEU A 77 -8.70 8.19 -5.33
CA LEU A 77 -8.16 6.93 -4.78
C LEU A 77 -6.64 6.93 -4.86
N ARG A 78 -6.06 7.40 -5.96
CA ARG A 78 -4.62 7.54 -6.10
C ARG A 78 -4.03 8.41 -5.00
N SER A 79 -4.63 9.57 -4.76
CA SER A 79 -4.16 10.49 -3.73
C SER A 79 -4.19 9.83 -2.35
N SER A 80 -5.27 9.10 -2.03
CA SER A 80 -5.42 8.40 -0.76
C SER A 80 -4.37 7.31 -0.60
N VAL A 81 -4.15 6.49 -1.63
CA VAL A 81 -3.18 5.41 -1.59
C VAL A 81 -1.76 5.96 -1.45
N PHE A 82 -1.41 6.97 -2.23
CA PHE A 82 -0.07 7.55 -2.16
C PHE A 82 0.18 8.25 -0.81
N GLN A 83 -0.86 8.83 -0.21
CA GLN A 83 -0.77 9.39 1.15
C GLN A 83 -0.44 8.29 2.16
N ILE A 84 -1.11 7.15 2.08
CA ILE A 84 -0.83 6.00 2.94
C ILE A 84 0.61 5.53 2.76
N LEU A 85 1.09 5.44 1.52
CA LEU A 85 2.46 5.02 1.23
C LEU A 85 3.48 6.00 1.81
N ALA A 86 3.21 7.30 1.72
CA ALA A 86 4.11 8.32 2.28
C ALA A 86 4.14 8.25 3.81
N GLU A 87 2.98 8.10 4.44
CA GLU A 87 2.90 8.00 5.90
C GLU A 87 3.58 6.74 6.43
N ALA A 88 3.46 5.63 5.71
CA ALA A 88 4.06 4.36 6.10
C ALA A 88 5.56 4.29 5.81
N GLY A 89 6.08 5.20 4.99
CA GLY A 89 7.51 5.28 4.72
C GLY A 89 7.99 4.65 3.41
N TYR A 90 7.08 4.20 2.55
CA TYR A 90 7.47 3.63 1.25
C TYR A 90 8.00 4.71 0.31
N VAL A 91 7.44 5.90 0.37
CA VAL A 91 7.91 7.04 -0.40
C VAL A 91 8.20 8.21 0.55
N ALA A 92 9.12 9.08 0.15
CA ALA A 92 9.53 10.21 0.97
C ALA A 92 8.39 11.22 1.19
N ASN A 93 7.61 11.48 0.13
CA ASN A 93 6.46 12.36 0.19
C ASN A 93 5.56 12.14 -1.03
N THR A 94 4.37 12.75 -1.03
CA THR A 94 3.39 12.57 -2.11
C THR A 94 3.70 13.40 -3.36
N ARG A 95 4.61 14.35 -3.26
CA ARG A 95 4.96 15.22 -4.40
C ARG A 95 5.98 14.55 -5.31
N THR A 96 7.08 14.06 -4.77
CA THR A 96 8.16 13.43 -5.54
C THR A 96 7.99 11.94 -5.70
N LEU A 97 7.29 11.28 -4.77
CA LEU A 97 7.06 9.84 -4.73
C LEU A 97 8.37 9.04 -4.76
N LYS A 98 9.42 9.62 -4.22
CA LYS A 98 10.75 9.00 -4.19
C LYS A 98 10.73 7.78 -3.28
N LEU A 99 11.08 6.61 -3.83
CA LEU A 99 11.12 5.37 -3.08
C LEU A 99 12.23 5.37 -2.04
N GLN A 100 11.97 4.77 -0.88
CA GLN A 100 12.94 4.63 0.18
C GLN A 100 12.74 3.29 0.89
N THR A 101 13.76 2.87 1.64
CA THR A 101 13.69 1.63 2.40
C THR A 101 12.67 1.78 3.53
N VAL A 102 11.79 0.77 3.67
CA VAL A 102 10.77 0.76 4.71
C VAL A 102 10.98 -0.47 5.60
N HIS A 103 10.86 -0.25 6.91
CA HIS A 103 10.89 -1.32 7.91
C HIS A 103 9.60 -1.27 8.71
N ILE A 104 8.77 -2.30 8.53
CA ILE A 104 7.49 -2.36 9.22
C ILE A 104 7.74 -2.61 10.72
N ALA A 105 7.00 -1.90 11.56
CA ALA A 105 7.14 -2.00 13.02
C ALA A 105 6.92 -3.44 13.50
N LYS A 106 7.82 -3.94 14.34
CA LYS A 106 7.80 -5.32 14.84
C LYS A 106 6.47 -5.73 15.50
N PRO A 107 5.83 -4.89 16.32
CA PRO A 107 4.53 -5.25 16.91
C PRO A 107 3.46 -5.55 15.85
N VAL A 108 3.47 -4.83 14.75
CA VAL A 108 2.53 -5.05 13.64
C VAL A 108 2.81 -6.39 12.96
N LEU A 109 4.08 -6.67 12.64
CA LEU A 109 4.46 -7.95 12.03
C LEU A 109 4.11 -9.12 12.94
N ARG A 110 4.38 -8.99 14.22
CA ARG A 110 4.09 -10.03 15.21
C ARG A 110 2.59 -10.31 15.31
N TYR A 111 1.78 -9.24 15.34
CA TYR A 111 0.33 -9.38 15.38
C TYR A 111 -0.18 -10.13 14.14
N LEU A 112 0.27 -9.74 12.96
CA LEU A 112 -0.17 -10.36 11.70
C LEU A 112 0.27 -11.82 11.61
N GLN A 113 1.46 -12.15 12.09
CA GLN A 113 1.94 -13.53 12.14
C GLN A 113 1.08 -14.37 13.08
N ASN A 114 0.73 -13.84 14.26
CA ASN A 114 -0.10 -14.54 15.25
C ASN A 114 -1.51 -14.78 14.73
N GLN A 115 -2.05 -13.86 13.89
CA GLN A 115 -3.38 -13.98 13.30
C GLN A 115 -3.36 -14.71 11.95
N ASN A 116 -2.19 -15.19 11.52
CA ASN A 116 -2.00 -15.91 10.25
C ASN A 116 -2.48 -15.10 9.04
N GLU A 117 -2.21 -13.80 9.04
CA GLU A 117 -2.59 -12.88 7.97
C GLU A 117 -1.51 -12.85 6.88
N GLN A 118 -1.35 -13.96 6.15
CA GLN A 118 -0.28 -14.15 5.18
C GLN A 118 -0.34 -13.16 4.02
N TYR A 119 -1.54 -12.90 3.52
CA TYR A 119 -1.73 -11.95 2.41
C TYR A 119 -1.28 -10.54 2.80
N VAL A 120 -1.71 -10.07 3.97
CA VAL A 120 -1.35 -8.73 4.47
C VAL A 120 0.16 -8.62 4.66
N LEU A 121 0.78 -9.62 5.28
CA LEU A 121 2.23 -9.67 5.47
C LEU A 121 2.97 -9.55 4.14
N ARG A 122 2.55 -10.31 3.14
CA ARG A 122 3.18 -10.29 1.82
C ARG A 122 3.07 -8.91 1.19
N CYS A 123 1.90 -8.28 1.29
CA CYS A 123 1.65 -6.98 0.65
C CYS A 123 2.45 -5.85 1.28
N ILE A 124 2.61 -5.83 2.60
CA ILE A 124 3.30 -4.73 3.27
C ILE A 124 4.81 -4.89 3.30
N GLN A 125 5.34 -6.09 3.12
CA GLN A 125 6.79 -6.37 3.11
C GLN A 125 7.35 -6.38 1.68
N VAL A 126 7.09 -5.33 0.90
CA VAL A 126 7.52 -5.26 -0.50
C VAL A 126 8.87 -4.55 -0.70
N GLY A 127 9.39 -3.90 0.33
CA GLY A 127 10.66 -3.20 0.25
C GLY A 127 11.86 -4.15 0.13
N PRO A 128 13.03 -3.60 -0.17
CA PRO A 128 14.25 -4.41 -0.27
C PRO A 128 14.68 -4.98 1.07
#